data_7ea31277ad06e927194dcd45ad3252eb
#
_entry.id   7ea31277ad06e927194dcd45ad3252eb
#
_cell.length_a   1.000
_cell.length_b   1.000
_cell.length_c   1.000
_cell.angle_alpha   90.00
_cell.angle_beta   90.00
_cell.angle_gamma   90.00
#
_symmetry.space_group_name_H-M   'P 1'
#
loop_
_entity.id
_entity.type
_entity.pdbx_description
1 polymer ?
#
loop_
_entity_poly.entity_id
_entity_poly.type
_entity_poly.pdbx_seq_one_letter_code
_entity_poly.pdbx_strand_id
1 'polypeptide(L)'
;MSSASVPDLLTQAASVSKTQPAKAEAIYKQILASASAPPAKDVPDAQAQDLRDQEVALVKLGELYRDTKNAKGLAAVITQSRAFMSSTAKAKTAKLIRTLLDFFSAIPGPEAQAAQMQTLTDNIAWAKQEKRIFLKHSLETRLVGLQLSTQQYKPALALIDTLLTELKRLDDKMILTEVHLLESRVYRGIGNLAKAKAALTSARTAANSIYCPPSLQSSLDLQSGILHAEDKDYTTAYSYFFEAFESLSTHGEAEGGDIIKTDGAANKGQALGALKYMLLCKVMLNLPEDVNSLLTIKLAAKYAEMRDVESMRAIARAHQNRNLADFERALREYRDELSSDPTIRSHLAALYDTLLEQNLLRIVEPYSTVEVAYVAECVGQEVQGIEAKLSQMILDKVFYGVLDQGRGCLIVYDQPEADNTYGAAIDTLAQVSKVVQSLYAKTVKIA
;
A
#
# COMPACT_ATOMS: atom_id res chain seq x y z
N MET A 1 11.97 15.34 54.83
CA MET A 1 12.27 14.79 53.51
C MET A 1 12.02 15.88 52.51
N SER A 2 13.07 16.45 51.90
CA SER A 2 12.95 17.54 50.90
C SER A 2 12.16 17.02 49.73
N SER A 3 11.01 17.64 49.42
CA SER A 3 10.26 17.37 48.18
C SER A 3 11.15 17.77 47.00
N ALA A 4 11.74 16.79 46.33
CA ALA A 4 12.45 17.04 45.08
C ALA A 4 11.48 17.78 44.13
N SER A 5 11.96 18.79 43.43
CA SER A 5 11.13 19.54 42.47
C SER A 5 10.71 18.60 41.31
N VAL A 6 9.52 18.82 40.75
CA VAL A 6 9.01 17.98 39.66
C VAL A 6 9.99 17.86 38.52
N PRO A 7 10.70 18.92 38.07
CA PRO A 7 11.74 18.82 37.03
C PRO A 7 12.95 17.95 37.42
N ASP A 8 13.36 17.92 38.70
CA ASP A 8 14.44 17.05 39.18
C ASP A 8 14.02 15.57 39.15
N LEU A 9 12.76 15.28 39.50
CA LEU A 9 12.20 13.91 39.37
C LEU A 9 12.12 13.45 37.90
N LEU A 10 11.80 14.35 36.97
CA LEU A 10 11.80 14.05 35.52
C LEU A 10 13.19 13.72 35.00
N THR A 11 14.21 14.48 35.40
CA THR A 11 15.60 14.22 35.01
C THR A 11 16.14 12.92 35.61
N GLN A 12 15.81 12.63 36.87
CA GLN A 12 16.14 11.36 37.50
C GLN A 12 15.45 10.18 36.82
N ALA A 13 14.16 10.29 36.51
CA ALA A 13 13.42 9.26 35.80
C ALA A 13 14.01 8.99 34.41
N ALA A 14 14.39 10.04 33.68
CA ALA A 14 15.03 9.91 32.36
C ALA A 14 16.41 9.24 32.43
N SER A 15 17.22 9.50 33.45
CA SER A 15 18.54 8.85 33.64
C SER A 15 18.39 7.36 34.01
N VAL A 16 17.38 6.99 34.77
CA VAL A 16 17.13 5.63 35.26
C VAL A 16 16.32 4.80 34.25
N SER A 17 15.63 5.41 33.29
CA SER A 17 14.76 4.74 32.32
C SER A 17 15.44 3.62 31.55
N LYS A 18 16.72 3.77 31.20
CA LYS A 18 17.50 2.77 30.44
C LYS A 18 18.06 1.64 31.32
N THR A 19 18.33 1.90 32.60
CA THR A 19 18.96 0.92 33.50
C THR A 19 17.96 0.15 34.36
N GLN A 20 16.92 0.82 34.84
CA GLN A 20 15.92 0.24 35.73
C GLN A 20 14.49 0.73 35.38
N PRO A 21 13.85 0.16 34.36
CA PRO A 21 12.56 0.64 33.86
C PRO A 21 11.44 0.64 34.90
N ALA A 22 11.42 -0.35 35.81
CA ALA A 22 10.41 -0.42 36.87
C ALA A 22 10.50 0.73 37.88
N LYS A 23 11.70 1.23 38.19
CA LYS A 23 11.86 2.41 39.06
C LYS A 23 11.46 3.70 38.35
N ALA A 24 11.83 3.81 37.07
CA ALA A 24 11.41 4.96 36.26
C ALA A 24 9.88 5.04 36.13
N GLU A 25 9.23 3.90 35.94
CA GLU A 25 7.76 3.79 35.93
C GLU A 25 7.14 4.29 37.24
N ALA A 26 7.68 3.86 38.40
CA ALA A 26 7.21 4.28 39.71
C ALA A 26 7.33 5.81 39.89
N ILE A 27 8.46 6.41 39.48
CA ILE A 27 8.69 7.85 39.58
C ILE A 27 7.71 8.61 38.67
N TYR A 28 7.50 8.19 37.41
CA TYR A 28 6.53 8.83 36.52
C TYR A 28 5.10 8.72 37.05
N LYS A 29 4.69 7.57 37.58
CA LYS A 29 3.40 7.41 38.22
C LYS A 29 3.24 8.29 39.48
N GLN A 30 4.31 8.47 40.26
CA GLN A 30 4.31 9.35 41.41
C GLN A 30 4.12 10.82 40.99
N ILE A 31 4.76 11.30 39.92
CA ILE A 31 4.59 12.62 39.35
C ILE A 31 3.11 12.81 38.93
N LEU A 32 2.53 11.82 38.26
CA LEU A 32 1.13 11.88 37.81
C LEU A 32 0.14 11.85 38.98
N ALA A 33 0.44 11.11 40.05
CA ALA A 33 -0.41 11.05 41.27
C ALA A 33 -0.30 12.31 42.12
N SER A 34 0.88 12.91 42.24
CA SER A 34 1.07 14.17 42.98
C SER A 34 0.29 15.34 42.38
N ALA A 35 0.08 15.30 41.08
CA ALA A 35 -0.68 16.31 40.32
C ALA A 35 -2.21 16.14 40.39
N SER A 36 -2.72 15.02 40.90
CA SER A 36 -4.14 14.78 41.12
C SER A 36 -4.66 15.47 42.40
N ALA A 37 -3.78 16.04 43.23
CA ALA A 37 -4.17 16.82 44.39
C ALA A 37 -4.72 18.20 43.96
N PRO A 38 -5.79 18.72 44.58
CA PRO A 38 -6.36 20.00 44.20
C PRO A 38 -5.30 21.12 44.31
N PRO A 39 -5.18 21.99 43.29
CA PRO A 39 -4.12 22.99 43.23
C PRO A 39 -4.20 23.94 44.42
N ALA A 40 -3.05 24.12 45.11
CA ALA A 40 -2.92 25.23 46.03
C ALA A 40 -3.13 26.54 45.25
N LYS A 41 -4.14 27.30 45.66
CA LYS A 41 -4.51 28.59 45.05
C LYS A 41 -3.27 29.50 45.06
N ASP A 42 -2.95 30.14 43.94
CA ASP A 42 -2.44 31.50 43.83
C ASP A 42 -1.33 31.83 42.83
N VAL A 43 -0.91 30.93 41.88
CA VAL A 43 -0.02 31.41 40.82
C VAL A 43 -0.39 30.76 39.47
N PRO A 44 -0.95 31.50 38.49
CA PRO A 44 -1.34 30.95 37.19
C PRO A 44 -0.16 30.40 36.35
N ASP A 45 1.01 30.95 36.53
CA ASP A 45 2.22 30.48 35.79
C ASP A 45 2.75 29.14 36.32
N ALA A 46 2.65 28.85 37.60
CA ALA A 46 3.04 27.58 38.21
C ALA A 46 2.11 26.45 37.74
N GLN A 47 0.81 26.71 37.61
CA GLN A 47 -0.15 25.72 37.07
C GLN A 47 0.13 25.37 35.59
N ALA A 48 0.53 26.38 34.82
CA ALA A 48 0.89 26.14 33.39
C ALA A 48 2.19 25.31 33.27
N GLN A 49 3.12 25.44 34.20
CA GLN A 49 4.35 24.66 34.22
C GLN A 49 4.09 23.23 34.69
N ASP A 50 3.30 23.04 35.74
CA ASP A 50 2.91 21.70 36.23
C ASP A 50 2.17 20.89 35.16
N LEU A 51 1.30 21.54 34.36
CA LEU A 51 0.60 20.89 33.24
C LEU A 51 1.58 20.47 32.12
N ARG A 52 2.62 21.25 31.86
CA ARG A 52 3.67 20.87 30.87
C ARG A 52 4.50 19.70 31.37
N ASP A 53 4.88 19.71 32.62
CA ASP A 53 5.69 18.65 33.23
C ASP A 53 4.92 17.33 33.29
N GLN A 54 3.60 17.38 33.53
CA GLN A 54 2.71 16.22 33.42
C GLN A 54 2.58 15.69 31.99
N GLU A 55 2.46 16.58 31.00
CA GLU A 55 2.44 16.21 29.57
C GLU A 55 3.74 15.49 29.18
N VAL A 56 4.87 16.02 29.62
CA VAL A 56 6.19 15.39 29.39
C VAL A 56 6.29 14.04 30.09
N ALA A 57 5.82 13.93 31.34
CA ALA A 57 5.82 12.68 32.10
C ALA A 57 4.97 11.60 31.41
N LEU A 58 3.78 11.94 30.89
CA LEU A 58 2.90 11.03 30.14
C LEU A 58 3.55 10.52 28.86
N VAL A 59 4.20 11.42 28.11
CA VAL A 59 4.90 11.04 26.86
C VAL A 59 6.09 10.11 27.18
N LYS A 60 6.91 10.45 28.20
CA LYS A 60 8.06 9.63 28.60
C LYS A 60 7.65 8.28 29.17
N LEU A 61 6.54 8.21 29.90
CA LEU A 61 5.99 6.94 30.34
C LEU A 61 5.50 6.08 29.16
N GLY A 62 4.88 6.72 28.15
CA GLY A 62 4.51 6.06 26.91
C GLY A 62 5.72 5.53 26.14
N GLU A 63 6.82 6.29 26.04
CA GLU A 63 8.09 5.83 25.45
C GLU A 63 8.64 4.62 26.19
N LEU A 64 8.64 4.64 27.50
CA LEU A 64 9.09 3.52 28.35
C LEU A 64 8.27 2.26 28.10
N TYR A 65 6.94 2.37 28.01
CA TYR A 65 6.09 1.21 27.71
C TYR A 65 6.24 0.72 26.27
N ARG A 66 6.54 1.60 25.31
CA ARG A 66 6.94 1.21 23.97
C ARG A 66 8.22 0.36 23.99
N ASP A 67 9.25 0.85 24.70
CA ASP A 67 10.57 0.20 24.76
C ASP A 67 10.50 -1.15 25.51
N THR A 68 9.65 -1.24 26.55
CA THR A 68 9.38 -2.49 27.29
C THR A 68 8.34 -3.39 26.63
N LYS A 69 7.76 -2.99 25.48
CA LYS A 69 6.71 -3.71 24.74
C LYS A 69 5.47 -4.05 25.58
N ASN A 70 5.09 -3.20 26.52
CA ASN A 70 3.96 -3.39 27.40
C ASN A 70 2.71 -2.64 26.88
N ALA A 71 1.93 -3.31 26.01
CA ALA A 71 0.71 -2.75 25.43
C ALA A 71 -0.38 -2.45 26.49
N LYS A 72 -0.52 -3.30 27.50
CA LYS A 72 -1.52 -3.11 28.58
C LYS A 72 -1.21 -1.88 29.44
N GLY A 73 0.07 -1.67 29.76
CA GLY A 73 0.54 -0.48 30.46
C GLY A 73 0.26 0.80 29.68
N LEU A 74 0.50 0.77 28.36
CA LEU A 74 0.24 1.90 27.49
C LEU A 74 -1.26 2.24 27.39
N ALA A 75 -2.15 1.24 27.32
CA ALA A 75 -3.59 1.41 27.35
C ALA A 75 -4.06 2.06 28.67
N ALA A 76 -3.49 1.64 29.80
CA ALA A 76 -3.79 2.23 31.11
C ALA A 76 -3.37 3.71 31.19
N VAL A 77 -2.20 4.07 30.64
CA VAL A 77 -1.73 5.47 30.57
C VAL A 77 -2.69 6.35 29.75
N ILE A 78 -3.16 5.85 28.60
CA ILE A 78 -4.11 6.58 27.77
C ILE A 78 -5.43 6.80 28.52
N THR A 79 -5.88 5.80 29.28
CA THR A 79 -7.11 5.92 30.09
C THR A 79 -6.92 6.92 31.22
N GLN A 80 -5.79 6.90 31.94
CA GLN A 80 -5.46 7.87 32.98
C GLN A 80 -5.30 9.29 32.43
N SER A 81 -4.73 9.43 31.23
CA SER A 81 -4.59 10.74 30.58
C SER A 81 -5.92 11.45 30.32
N ARG A 82 -7.05 10.72 30.23
CA ARG A 82 -8.40 11.32 30.04
C ARG A 82 -8.80 12.26 31.18
N ALA A 83 -8.48 11.91 32.43
CA ALA A 83 -8.76 12.73 33.58
C ALA A 83 -8.00 14.06 33.50
N PHE A 84 -6.76 14.04 33.10
CA PHE A 84 -5.90 15.20 32.85
C PHE A 84 -6.40 16.09 31.69
N MET A 85 -6.99 15.47 30.70
CA MET A 85 -7.42 16.14 29.46
C MET A 85 -8.63 17.06 29.63
N SER A 86 -9.39 16.94 30.69
CA SER A 86 -10.50 17.85 31.00
C SER A 86 -10.03 19.26 31.32
N SER A 87 -8.81 19.40 31.86
CA SER A 87 -8.21 20.67 32.27
C SER A 87 -7.32 21.32 31.19
N THR A 88 -6.95 20.58 30.14
CA THR A 88 -5.99 21.02 29.12
C THR A 88 -6.68 21.49 27.83
N ALA A 89 -6.00 22.36 27.06
CA ALA A 89 -6.50 22.84 25.75
C ALA A 89 -6.77 21.70 24.78
N LYS A 90 -7.93 21.73 24.10
CA LYS A 90 -8.42 20.66 23.20
C LYS A 90 -7.40 20.22 22.13
N ALA A 91 -6.62 21.15 21.58
CA ALA A 91 -5.62 20.87 20.56
C ALA A 91 -4.40 20.09 21.09
N LYS A 92 -3.89 20.47 22.28
CA LYS A 92 -2.79 19.76 22.96
C LYS A 92 -3.19 18.35 23.33
N THR A 93 -4.38 18.17 23.86
CA THR A 93 -4.98 16.87 24.17
C THR A 93 -5.02 15.95 22.95
N ALA A 94 -5.48 16.48 21.81
CA ALA A 94 -5.56 15.70 20.58
C ALA A 94 -4.17 15.25 20.10
N LYS A 95 -3.16 16.13 20.20
CA LYS A 95 -1.77 15.80 19.85
C LYS A 95 -1.22 14.70 20.75
N LEU A 96 -1.41 14.83 22.07
CA LEU A 96 -0.92 13.87 23.06
C LEU A 96 -1.53 12.46 22.86
N ILE A 97 -2.85 12.37 22.63
CA ILE A 97 -3.51 11.09 22.35
C ILE A 97 -2.91 10.46 21.07
N ARG A 98 -2.73 11.25 20.01
CA ARG A 98 -2.15 10.74 18.77
C ARG A 98 -0.74 10.19 19.00
N THR A 99 0.12 10.94 19.69
CA THR A 99 1.49 10.50 20.02
C THR A 99 1.50 9.21 20.84
N LEU A 100 0.64 9.10 21.86
CA LEU A 100 0.54 7.88 22.67
C LEU A 100 0.02 6.68 21.84
N LEU A 101 -0.90 6.91 20.91
CA LEU A 101 -1.40 5.88 20.02
C LEU A 101 -0.35 5.47 18.97
N ASP A 102 0.54 6.39 18.54
CA ASP A 102 1.64 6.08 17.64
C ASP A 102 2.65 5.10 18.27
N PHE A 103 2.80 5.13 19.60
CA PHE A 103 3.66 4.17 20.30
C PHE A 103 3.16 2.72 20.21
N PHE A 104 1.86 2.48 20.04
CA PHE A 104 1.35 1.12 19.81
C PHE A 104 1.85 0.53 18.49
N SER A 105 1.99 1.34 17.45
CA SER A 105 2.45 0.86 16.14
C SER A 105 3.87 0.32 16.18
N ALA A 106 4.67 0.73 17.17
CA ALA A 106 6.02 0.24 17.38
C ALA A 106 6.09 -1.09 18.16
N ILE A 107 4.96 -1.55 18.76
CA ILE A 107 4.89 -2.80 19.52
C ILE A 107 4.38 -3.91 18.59
N PRO A 108 5.23 -4.87 18.18
CA PRO A 108 4.78 -6.00 17.37
C PRO A 108 4.03 -7.01 18.20
N GLY A 109 2.99 -7.63 17.63
CA GLY A 109 2.28 -8.75 18.23
C GLY A 109 0.75 -8.64 18.12
N PRO A 110 0.04 -9.79 18.02
CA PRO A 110 -1.41 -9.78 17.88
C PRO A 110 -2.13 -9.29 19.14
N GLU A 111 -1.56 -9.51 20.34
CA GLU A 111 -2.10 -8.96 21.59
C GLU A 111 -2.02 -7.43 21.65
N ALA A 112 -0.93 -6.85 21.14
CA ALA A 112 -0.78 -5.40 21.06
C ALA A 112 -1.80 -4.79 20.10
N GLN A 113 -2.05 -5.43 18.96
CA GLN A 113 -3.07 -4.99 18.00
C GLN A 113 -4.48 -5.07 18.59
N ALA A 114 -4.82 -6.14 19.32
CA ALA A 114 -6.10 -6.27 19.99
C ALA A 114 -6.29 -5.19 21.08
N ALA A 115 -5.25 -4.95 21.91
CA ALA A 115 -5.25 -3.90 22.91
C ALA A 115 -5.38 -2.50 22.28
N GLN A 116 -4.69 -2.26 21.15
CA GLN A 116 -4.79 -1.02 20.41
C GLN A 116 -6.21 -0.80 19.87
N MET A 117 -6.83 -1.84 19.29
CA MET A 117 -8.20 -1.77 18.77
C MET A 117 -9.20 -1.44 19.87
N GLN A 118 -9.10 -2.10 21.03
CA GLN A 118 -9.95 -1.82 22.17
C GLN A 118 -9.75 -0.41 22.71
N THR A 119 -8.49 0.02 22.87
CA THR A 119 -8.14 1.36 23.34
C THR A 119 -8.66 2.46 22.40
N LEU A 120 -8.57 2.24 21.08
CA LEU A 120 -9.14 3.14 20.07
C LEU A 120 -10.67 3.24 20.21
N THR A 121 -11.36 2.10 20.32
CA THR A 121 -12.83 2.07 20.50
C THR A 121 -13.27 2.82 21.74
N ASP A 122 -12.58 2.60 22.87
CA ASP A 122 -12.87 3.30 24.13
C ASP A 122 -12.61 4.81 24.04
N ASN A 123 -11.57 5.21 23.30
CA ASN A 123 -11.26 6.63 23.10
C ASN A 123 -12.25 7.31 22.13
N ILE A 124 -12.75 6.60 21.14
CA ILE A 124 -13.81 7.09 20.24
C ILE A 124 -15.10 7.32 21.04
N ALA A 125 -15.48 6.37 21.90
CA ALA A 125 -16.64 6.52 22.77
C ALA A 125 -16.52 7.75 23.71
N TRP A 126 -15.34 7.90 24.32
CA TRP A 126 -15.04 9.06 25.15
C TRP A 126 -15.06 10.39 24.37
N ALA A 127 -14.43 10.44 23.19
CA ALA A 127 -14.41 11.63 22.33
C ALA A 127 -15.82 12.04 21.89
N LYS A 128 -16.70 11.06 21.65
CA LYS A 128 -18.13 11.28 21.34
C LYS A 128 -18.88 11.88 22.52
N GLN A 129 -18.66 11.39 23.74
CA GLN A 129 -19.26 11.94 24.96
C GLN A 129 -18.83 13.40 25.25
N GLU A 130 -17.52 13.67 25.05
CA GLU A 130 -16.95 15.02 25.23
C GLU A 130 -17.21 15.96 24.03
N LYS A 131 -17.97 15.53 23.03
CA LYS A 131 -18.28 16.30 21.80
C LYS A 131 -17.03 16.81 21.06
N ARG A 132 -15.94 16.04 21.08
CA ARG A 132 -14.67 16.37 20.40
C ARG A 132 -14.65 15.76 18.98
N ILE A 133 -15.39 16.36 18.06
CA ILE A 133 -15.70 15.82 16.73
C ILE A 133 -14.43 15.54 15.92
N PHE A 134 -13.50 16.49 15.82
CA PHE A 134 -12.26 16.31 15.02
C PHE A 134 -11.37 15.19 15.57
N LEU A 135 -11.27 15.06 16.89
CA LEU A 135 -10.52 13.97 17.51
C LEU A 135 -11.20 12.62 17.23
N LYS A 136 -12.54 12.57 17.35
CA LYS A 136 -13.34 11.37 17.02
C LYS A 136 -13.02 10.90 15.59
N HIS A 137 -13.13 11.77 14.60
CA HIS A 137 -12.88 11.41 13.20
C HIS A 137 -11.44 10.92 12.96
N SER A 138 -10.44 11.59 13.54
CA SER A 138 -9.04 11.16 13.44
C SER A 138 -8.79 9.78 14.08
N LEU A 139 -9.47 9.46 15.18
CA LEU A 139 -9.38 8.13 15.82
C LEU A 139 -10.12 7.06 15.02
N GLU A 140 -11.28 7.38 14.46
CA GLU A 140 -12.04 6.48 13.60
C GLU A 140 -11.26 6.15 12.31
N THR A 141 -10.60 7.13 11.70
CA THR A 141 -9.73 6.90 10.53
C THR A 141 -8.58 5.94 10.87
N ARG A 142 -7.95 6.10 12.03
CA ARG A 142 -6.92 5.16 12.51
C ARG A 142 -7.48 3.77 12.78
N LEU A 143 -8.68 3.67 13.33
CA LEU A 143 -9.34 2.38 13.56
C LEU A 143 -9.61 1.65 12.24
N VAL A 144 -10.06 2.37 11.21
CA VAL A 144 -10.22 1.82 9.86
C VAL A 144 -8.89 1.31 9.31
N GLY A 145 -7.80 2.06 9.47
CA GLY A 145 -6.46 1.64 9.06
C GLY A 145 -6.02 0.35 9.77
N LEU A 146 -6.30 0.22 11.06
CA LEU A 146 -6.00 -0.99 11.82
C LEU A 146 -6.88 -2.18 11.40
N GLN A 147 -8.17 -1.96 11.17
CA GLN A 147 -9.08 -2.99 10.66
C GLN A 147 -8.67 -3.47 9.26
N LEU A 148 -8.13 -2.57 8.42
CA LEU A 148 -7.57 -2.94 7.13
C LEU A 148 -6.34 -3.85 7.28
N SER A 149 -5.42 -3.53 8.18
CA SER A 149 -4.22 -4.34 8.43
C SER A 149 -4.55 -5.72 9.02
N THR A 150 -5.65 -5.84 9.77
CA THR A 150 -6.17 -7.11 10.32
C THR A 150 -7.16 -7.83 9.39
N GLN A 151 -7.34 -7.33 8.15
CA GLN A 151 -8.25 -7.89 7.13
C GLN A 151 -9.73 -7.94 7.54
N GLN A 152 -10.15 -7.08 8.44
CA GLN A 152 -11.54 -6.96 8.89
C GLN A 152 -12.32 -5.97 8.00
N TYR A 153 -12.61 -6.37 6.76
CA TYR A 153 -13.18 -5.48 5.76
C TYR A 153 -14.63 -5.03 6.04
N LYS A 154 -15.48 -5.94 6.56
CA LYS A 154 -16.90 -5.63 6.82
C LYS A 154 -17.09 -4.51 7.84
N PRO A 155 -16.51 -4.58 9.08
CA PRO A 155 -16.62 -3.50 10.04
C PRO A 155 -15.94 -2.21 9.56
N ALA A 156 -14.84 -2.32 8.80
CA ALA A 156 -14.17 -1.17 8.22
C ALA A 156 -15.08 -0.39 7.26
N LEU A 157 -15.80 -1.08 6.35
CA LEU A 157 -16.74 -0.43 5.44
C LEU A 157 -17.89 0.25 6.18
N ALA A 158 -18.50 -0.40 7.18
CA ALA A 158 -19.59 0.19 7.95
C ALA A 158 -19.14 1.48 8.66
N LEU A 159 -17.89 1.50 9.17
CA LEU A 159 -17.32 2.70 9.80
C LEU A 159 -17.03 3.79 8.76
N ILE A 160 -16.50 3.43 7.60
CA ILE A 160 -16.24 4.35 6.49
C ILE A 160 -17.52 5.05 6.03
N ASP A 161 -18.61 4.30 5.83
CA ASP A 161 -19.90 4.87 5.39
C ASP A 161 -20.43 5.92 6.37
N THR A 162 -20.31 5.66 7.68
CA THR A 162 -20.70 6.64 8.72
C THR A 162 -19.80 7.87 8.71
N LEU A 163 -18.47 7.66 8.60
CA LEU A 163 -17.48 8.73 8.50
C LEU A 163 -17.69 9.63 7.30
N LEU A 164 -17.90 9.04 6.12
CA LEU A 164 -18.12 9.80 4.88
C LEU A 164 -19.38 10.66 4.96
N THR A 165 -20.43 10.15 5.61
CA THR A 165 -21.69 10.91 5.79
C THR A 165 -21.48 12.11 6.72
N GLU A 166 -20.73 11.94 7.81
CA GLU A 166 -20.42 13.03 8.76
C GLU A 166 -19.43 14.04 8.15
N LEU A 167 -18.37 13.59 7.49
CA LEU A 167 -17.33 14.45 6.91
C LEU A 167 -17.84 15.31 5.76
N LYS A 168 -18.75 14.80 4.93
CA LYS A 168 -19.39 15.59 3.87
C LYS A 168 -20.23 16.74 4.42
N ARG A 169 -20.79 16.60 5.63
CA ARG A 169 -21.53 17.68 6.30
C ARG A 169 -20.61 18.74 6.90
N LEU A 170 -19.39 18.35 7.30
CA LEU A 170 -18.41 19.24 7.95
C LEU A 170 -17.46 19.89 6.95
N ASP A 171 -17.43 19.43 5.70
CA ASP A 171 -16.53 19.85 4.61
C ASP A 171 -15.03 19.76 4.99
N ASP A 172 -14.67 18.78 5.84
CA ASP A 172 -13.27 18.50 6.18
C ASP A 172 -12.62 17.63 5.07
N LYS A 173 -12.12 18.31 4.05
CA LYS A 173 -11.57 17.66 2.84
C LYS A 173 -10.29 16.89 3.11
N MET A 174 -9.51 17.27 4.13
CA MET A 174 -8.27 16.58 4.45
C MET A 174 -8.55 15.15 4.95
N ILE A 175 -9.37 15.02 5.98
CA ILE A 175 -9.76 13.71 6.52
C ILE A 175 -10.61 12.95 5.50
N LEU A 176 -11.43 13.64 4.71
CA LEU A 176 -12.22 13.04 3.63
C LEU A 176 -11.31 12.34 2.59
N THR A 177 -10.20 12.96 2.23
CA THR A 177 -9.20 12.36 1.33
C THR A 177 -8.59 11.09 1.90
N GLU A 178 -8.19 11.12 3.18
CA GLU A 178 -7.64 9.95 3.87
C GLU A 178 -8.66 8.80 3.96
N VAL A 179 -9.91 9.11 4.27
CA VAL A 179 -10.98 8.10 4.37
C VAL A 179 -11.30 7.48 3.01
N HIS A 180 -11.39 8.27 1.93
CA HIS A 180 -11.58 7.73 0.58
C HIS A 180 -10.38 6.91 0.10
N LEU A 181 -9.15 7.25 0.49
CA LEU A 181 -7.97 6.43 0.23
C LEU A 181 -8.05 5.09 0.95
N LEU A 182 -8.45 5.08 2.23
CA LEU A 182 -8.67 3.85 2.98
C LEU A 182 -9.82 3.02 2.39
N GLU A 183 -10.91 3.67 1.96
CA GLU A 183 -12.01 3.03 1.26
C GLU A 183 -11.53 2.29 0.00
N SER A 184 -10.71 2.94 -0.81
CA SER A 184 -10.09 2.34 -2.00
C SER A 184 -9.25 1.10 -1.65
N ARG A 185 -8.44 1.18 -0.58
CA ARG A 185 -7.63 0.05 -0.10
C ARG A 185 -8.48 -1.11 0.41
N VAL A 186 -9.58 -0.82 1.11
CA VAL A 186 -10.52 -1.84 1.61
C VAL A 186 -11.23 -2.54 0.45
N TYR A 187 -11.75 -1.79 -0.54
CA TYR A 187 -12.38 -2.39 -1.72
C TYR A 187 -11.40 -3.22 -2.55
N ARG A 188 -10.14 -2.80 -2.64
CA ARG A 188 -9.09 -3.59 -3.27
C ARG A 188 -8.85 -4.90 -2.50
N GLY A 189 -8.79 -4.86 -1.17
CA GLY A 189 -8.63 -6.06 -0.33
C GLY A 189 -9.78 -7.06 -0.47
N ILE A 190 -10.99 -6.58 -0.80
CA ILE A 190 -12.17 -7.42 -1.10
C ILE A 190 -12.12 -7.96 -2.54
N GLY A 191 -11.31 -7.37 -3.44
CA GLY A 191 -11.24 -7.72 -4.86
C GLY A 191 -12.20 -6.92 -5.76
N ASN A 192 -12.84 -5.85 -5.24
CA ASN A 192 -13.72 -5.01 -6.03
C ASN A 192 -13.00 -3.80 -6.63
N LEU A 193 -12.31 -4.02 -7.75
CA LEU A 193 -11.49 -2.99 -8.41
C LEU A 193 -12.30 -1.78 -8.89
N ALA A 194 -13.53 -2.00 -9.39
CA ALA A 194 -14.36 -0.91 -9.88
C ALA A 194 -14.72 0.10 -8.77
N LYS A 195 -15.10 -0.37 -7.59
CA LYS A 195 -15.37 0.50 -6.43
C LYS A 195 -14.08 1.11 -5.87
N ALA A 196 -12.97 0.35 -5.87
CA ALA A 196 -11.67 0.85 -5.43
C ALA A 196 -11.22 2.06 -6.27
N LYS A 197 -11.38 2.01 -7.60
CA LYS A 197 -11.09 3.13 -8.51
C LYS A 197 -12.02 4.31 -8.31
N ALA A 198 -13.32 4.08 -8.14
CA ALA A 198 -14.28 5.15 -7.87
C ALA A 198 -13.95 5.89 -6.57
N ALA A 199 -13.62 5.16 -5.49
CA ALA A 199 -13.19 5.74 -4.22
C ALA A 199 -11.89 6.53 -4.38
N LEU A 200 -10.90 6.01 -5.13
CA LEU A 200 -9.64 6.71 -5.39
C LEU A 200 -9.85 8.00 -6.21
N THR A 201 -10.74 7.99 -7.20
CA THR A 201 -11.10 9.19 -7.97
C THR A 201 -11.72 10.24 -7.06
N SER A 202 -12.59 9.84 -6.14
CA SER A 202 -13.17 10.73 -5.12
C SER A 202 -12.11 11.31 -4.19
N ALA A 203 -11.14 10.47 -3.75
CA ALA A 203 -10.00 10.91 -2.95
C ALA A 203 -9.15 11.96 -3.68
N ARG A 204 -8.82 11.73 -4.95
CA ARG A 204 -8.06 12.69 -5.77
C ARG A 204 -8.81 13.99 -6.02
N THR A 205 -10.11 13.91 -6.24
CA THR A 205 -10.95 15.11 -6.40
C THR A 205 -10.95 15.96 -5.13
N ALA A 206 -11.04 15.32 -3.96
CA ALA A 206 -10.94 16.01 -2.68
C ALA A 206 -9.53 16.59 -2.46
N ALA A 207 -8.47 15.82 -2.73
CA ALA A 207 -7.07 16.24 -2.60
C ALA A 207 -6.73 17.46 -3.47
N ASN A 208 -7.20 17.48 -4.72
CA ASN A 208 -6.96 18.57 -5.65
C ASN A 208 -7.65 19.89 -5.24
N SER A 209 -8.63 19.84 -4.36
CA SER A 209 -9.32 21.04 -3.87
C SER A 209 -8.65 21.71 -2.67
N ILE A 210 -7.59 21.09 -2.11
CA ILE A 210 -6.86 21.58 -0.94
C ILE A 210 -5.36 21.48 -1.18
N TYR A 211 -4.57 22.10 -0.28
CA TYR A 211 -3.15 21.78 -0.20
C TYR A 211 -2.98 20.39 0.42
N CYS A 212 -2.61 19.41 -0.39
CA CYS A 212 -2.36 18.04 0.05
C CYS A 212 -0.92 17.89 0.53
N PRO A 213 -0.68 17.37 1.76
CA PRO A 213 0.68 17.06 2.21
C PRO A 213 1.34 16.03 1.29
N PRO A 214 2.66 16.16 1.03
CA PRO A 214 3.36 15.25 0.13
C PRO A 214 3.29 13.77 0.53
N SER A 215 3.25 13.47 1.83
CA SER A 215 3.09 12.11 2.35
C SER A 215 1.73 11.48 1.98
N LEU A 216 0.67 12.28 1.97
CA LEU A 216 -0.67 11.83 1.55
C LEU A 216 -0.73 11.72 0.01
N GLN A 217 -0.14 12.69 -0.70
CA GLN A 217 -0.06 12.66 -2.16
C GLN A 217 0.69 11.40 -2.66
N SER A 218 1.85 11.08 -2.09
CA SER A 218 2.59 9.88 -2.43
C SER A 218 1.80 8.59 -2.15
N SER A 219 0.99 8.59 -1.09
CA SER A 219 0.10 7.46 -0.78
C SER A 219 -1.04 7.30 -1.79
N LEU A 220 -1.57 8.41 -2.32
CA LEU A 220 -2.56 8.43 -3.40
C LEU A 220 -1.96 7.92 -4.71
N ASP A 221 -0.75 8.36 -5.04
CA ASP A 221 -0.06 7.96 -6.27
C ASP A 221 0.36 6.49 -6.22
N LEU A 222 0.83 6.02 -5.06
CA LEU A 222 1.12 4.60 -4.85
C LEU A 222 -0.14 3.73 -5.06
N GLN A 223 -1.27 4.13 -4.48
CA GLN A 223 -2.53 3.39 -4.64
C GLN A 223 -3.03 3.43 -6.10
N SER A 224 -2.82 4.55 -6.80
CA SER A 224 -3.16 4.68 -8.22
C SER A 224 -2.32 3.74 -9.08
N GLY A 225 -1.01 3.74 -8.86
CA GLY A 225 -0.09 2.83 -9.54
C GLY A 225 -0.48 1.37 -9.36
N ILE A 226 -0.83 0.97 -8.13
CA ILE A 226 -1.27 -0.39 -7.84
C ILE A 226 -2.56 -0.77 -8.60
N LEU A 227 -3.57 0.11 -8.61
CA LEU A 227 -4.83 -0.18 -9.31
C LEU A 227 -4.66 -0.21 -10.84
N HIS A 228 -3.78 0.63 -11.41
CA HIS A 228 -3.44 0.56 -12.82
C HIS A 228 -2.64 -0.71 -13.16
N ALA A 229 -1.73 -1.13 -12.29
CA ALA A 229 -1.00 -2.39 -12.48
C ALA A 229 -1.95 -3.60 -12.46
N GLU A 230 -2.95 -3.63 -11.57
CA GLU A 230 -3.99 -4.68 -11.53
C GLU A 230 -4.85 -4.70 -12.80
N ASP A 231 -4.99 -3.55 -13.50
CA ASP A 231 -5.63 -3.46 -14.83
C ASP A 231 -4.71 -3.84 -15.99
N LYS A 232 -3.47 -4.21 -15.72
CA LYS A 232 -2.42 -4.49 -16.72
C LYS A 232 -1.96 -3.25 -17.51
N ASP A 233 -2.30 -2.03 -17.05
CA ASP A 233 -1.77 -0.78 -17.61
C ASP A 233 -0.46 -0.41 -16.88
N TYR A 234 0.61 -1.11 -17.23
CA TYR A 234 1.91 -0.95 -16.58
C TYR A 234 2.62 0.36 -16.96
N THR A 235 2.25 1.00 -18.06
CA THR A 235 2.85 2.28 -18.49
C THR A 235 2.40 3.41 -17.57
N THR A 236 1.10 3.53 -17.35
CA THR A 236 0.52 4.52 -16.44
C THR A 236 0.88 4.20 -14.99
N ALA A 237 0.87 2.90 -14.60
CA ALA A 237 1.28 2.46 -13.28
C ALA A 237 2.72 2.89 -12.95
N TYR A 238 3.65 2.70 -13.90
CA TYR A 238 5.03 3.13 -13.73
C TYR A 238 5.16 4.63 -13.45
N SER A 239 4.42 5.48 -14.18
CA SER A 239 4.46 6.93 -13.97
C SER A 239 4.03 7.32 -12.56
N TYR A 240 2.94 6.73 -12.06
CA TYR A 240 2.49 6.97 -10.68
C TYR A 240 3.46 6.46 -9.62
N PHE A 241 4.06 5.29 -9.83
CA PHE A 241 5.07 4.78 -8.92
C PHE A 241 6.33 5.64 -8.90
N PHE A 242 6.71 6.20 -10.06
CA PHE A 242 7.85 7.13 -10.15
C PHE A 242 7.59 8.41 -9.35
N GLU A 243 6.43 9.04 -9.51
CA GLU A 243 6.04 10.23 -8.74
C GLU A 243 5.99 9.93 -7.24
N ALA A 244 5.42 8.78 -6.85
CA ALA A 244 5.40 8.36 -5.45
C ALA A 244 6.81 8.13 -4.89
N PHE A 245 7.70 7.49 -5.66
CA PHE A 245 9.08 7.24 -5.26
C PHE A 245 9.87 8.54 -5.11
N GLU A 246 9.75 9.47 -6.05
CA GLU A 246 10.42 10.77 -6.00
C GLU A 246 9.98 11.57 -4.78
N SER A 247 8.67 11.65 -4.52
CA SER A 247 8.11 12.33 -3.35
C SER A 247 8.60 11.71 -2.04
N LEU A 248 8.57 10.38 -1.90
CA LEU A 248 8.99 9.69 -0.68
C LEU A 248 10.49 9.78 -0.44
N SER A 249 11.32 9.75 -1.49
CA SER A 249 12.77 9.83 -1.37
C SER A 249 13.27 11.23 -1.03
N THR A 250 12.67 12.28 -1.60
CA THR A 250 12.99 13.68 -1.31
C THR A 250 12.58 14.09 0.10
N HIS A 251 11.40 13.67 0.56
CA HIS A 251 10.94 13.99 1.91
C HIS A 251 11.67 13.19 3.00
N GLY A 252 12.09 11.96 2.72
CA GLY A 252 12.91 11.18 3.64
C GLY A 252 14.29 11.79 3.92
N GLU A 253 14.78 12.68 3.06
CA GLU A 253 16.03 13.44 3.26
C GLU A 253 15.81 14.76 4.01
N ALA A 254 14.67 15.42 3.82
CA ALA A 254 14.37 16.71 4.42
C ALA A 254 14.04 16.61 5.93
N GLU A 255 13.54 15.47 6.40
CA GLU A 255 13.23 15.21 7.81
C GLU A 255 14.42 14.72 8.64
N GLY A 256 15.67 14.92 8.18
CA GLY A 256 16.90 14.68 8.93
C GLY A 256 17.11 15.56 10.17
N GLY A 257 16.12 16.36 10.57
CA GLY A 257 16.04 17.16 11.79
C GLY A 257 15.08 16.53 12.80
N ASP A 258 15.61 15.93 13.83
CA ASP A 258 15.16 15.70 15.23
C ASP A 258 13.68 15.52 15.61
N ILE A 259 12.75 15.21 14.70
CA ILE A 259 11.35 14.96 15.05
C ILE A 259 10.95 13.52 14.69
N ILE A 260 10.96 12.68 15.74
CA ILE A 260 10.36 11.33 15.85
C ILE A 260 10.76 10.33 14.74
N LYS A 261 11.78 9.54 15.05
CA LYS A 261 12.39 8.46 14.23
C LYS A 261 11.45 7.35 13.71
N THR A 262 10.16 7.39 13.99
CA THR A 262 9.19 6.38 13.57
C THR A 262 8.73 6.55 12.12
N ASP A 263 8.55 7.79 11.65
CA ASP A 263 8.02 8.05 10.30
C ASP A 263 9.10 7.87 9.22
N GLY A 264 10.35 8.17 9.52
CA GLY A 264 11.46 8.00 8.58
C GLY A 264 11.74 6.55 8.17
N ALA A 265 11.51 5.58 9.06
CA ALA A 265 11.67 4.15 8.73
C ALA A 265 10.50 3.64 7.89
N ALA A 266 9.27 4.09 8.19
CA ALA A 266 8.07 3.75 7.42
C ALA A 266 8.14 4.34 6.00
N ASN A 267 8.58 5.60 5.85
CA ASN A 267 8.75 6.25 4.54
C ASN A 267 9.83 5.57 3.70
N LYS A 268 10.95 5.14 4.29
CA LYS A 268 11.98 4.34 3.60
C LYS A 268 11.43 3.00 3.11
N GLY A 269 10.62 2.32 3.91
CA GLY A 269 9.96 1.09 3.51
C GLY A 269 8.97 1.29 2.36
N GLN A 270 8.21 2.39 2.37
CA GLN A 270 7.29 2.74 1.29
C GLN A 270 8.03 3.15 0.02
N ALA A 271 9.13 3.90 0.11
CA ALA A 271 9.97 4.25 -1.04
C ALA A 271 10.59 3.00 -1.69
N LEU A 272 11.07 2.06 -0.87
CA LEU A 272 11.57 0.78 -1.37
C LEU A 272 10.47 -0.05 -2.06
N GLY A 273 9.25 -0.07 -1.48
CA GLY A 273 8.08 -0.70 -2.10
C GLY A 273 7.73 -0.07 -3.45
N ALA A 274 7.71 1.27 -3.54
CA ALA A 274 7.47 1.97 -4.79
C ALA A 274 8.53 1.63 -5.85
N LEU A 275 9.82 1.57 -5.46
CA LEU A 275 10.90 1.18 -6.36
C LEU A 275 10.72 -0.26 -6.86
N LYS A 276 10.36 -1.22 -6.00
CA LYS A 276 10.05 -2.60 -6.41
C LYS A 276 8.95 -2.64 -7.47
N TYR A 277 7.85 -1.89 -7.25
CA TYR A 277 6.74 -1.82 -8.22
C TYR A 277 7.16 -1.18 -9.54
N MET A 278 8.00 -0.14 -9.52
CA MET A 278 8.56 0.45 -10.74
C MET A 278 9.36 -0.57 -11.55
N LEU A 279 10.27 -1.31 -10.89
CA LEU A 279 11.08 -2.33 -11.53
C LEU A 279 10.21 -3.46 -12.10
N LEU A 280 9.20 -3.91 -11.33
CA LEU A 280 8.24 -4.90 -11.79
C LEU A 280 7.47 -4.44 -13.03
N CYS A 281 6.97 -3.19 -13.06
CA CYS A 281 6.29 -2.64 -14.23
C CYS A 281 7.19 -2.64 -15.48
N LYS A 282 8.47 -2.32 -15.34
CA LYS A 282 9.42 -2.39 -16.46
C LYS A 282 9.65 -3.81 -16.99
N VAL A 283 9.72 -4.79 -16.08
CA VAL A 283 9.82 -6.21 -16.48
C VAL A 283 8.53 -6.65 -17.21
N MET A 284 7.35 -6.26 -16.70
CA MET A 284 6.05 -6.60 -17.31
C MET A 284 5.84 -5.91 -18.67
N LEU A 285 6.50 -4.78 -18.93
CA LEU A 285 6.54 -4.11 -20.24
C LEU A 285 7.54 -4.73 -21.22
N ASN A 286 8.21 -5.82 -20.86
CA ASN A 286 9.27 -6.45 -21.64
C ASN A 286 10.49 -5.53 -21.90
N LEU A 287 10.81 -4.63 -20.95
CA LEU A 287 11.96 -3.74 -21.00
C LEU A 287 12.94 -4.00 -19.84
N PRO A 288 13.50 -5.21 -19.72
CA PRO A 288 14.39 -5.58 -18.61
C PRO A 288 15.71 -4.81 -18.60
N GLU A 289 16.14 -4.25 -19.73
CA GLU A 289 17.36 -3.43 -19.84
C GLU A 289 17.22 -2.11 -19.06
N ASP A 290 16.03 -1.53 -19.05
CA ASP A 290 15.74 -0.30 -18.31
C ASP A 290 15.87 -0.46 -16.81
N VAL A 291 15.75 -1.68 -16.27
CA VAL A 291 15.91 -1.97 -14.83
C VAL A 291 17.28 -1.53 -14.32
N ASN A 292 18.34 -1.82 -15.09
CA ASN A 292 19.69 -1.42 -14.72
C ASN A 292 19.88 0.10 -14.86
N SER A 293 19.30 0.73 -15.87
CA SER A 293 19.38 2.18 -16.08
C SER A 293 18.65 2.95 -14.94
N LEU A 294 17.52 2.46 -14.48
CA LEU A 294 16.78 3.04 -13.36
C LEU A 294 17.58 2.99 -12.04
N LEU A 295 18.33 1.92 -11.80
CA LEU A 295 19.15 1.78 -10.59
C LEU A 295 20.38 2.70 -10.59
N THR A 296 20.77 3.30 -11.73
CA THR A 296 21.84 4.31 -11.80
C THR A 296 21.37 5.71 -11.39
N ILE A 297 20.07 5.95 -11.30
CA ILE A 297 19.51 7.22 -10.85
C ILE A 297 19.95 7.47 -9.41
N LYS A 298 20.41 8.70 -9.11
CA LYS A 298 20.98 9.09 -7.81
C LYS A 298 20.09 8.72 -6.61
N LEU A 299 18.78 8.83 -6.74
CA LEU A 299 17.82 8.49 -5.69
C LEU A 299 17.67 6.97 -5.50
N ALA A 300 17.69 6.19 -6.59
CA ALA A 300 17.56 4.74 -6.57
C ALA A 300 18.87 4.04 -6.19
N ALA A 301 20.02 4.64 -6.48
CA ALA A 301 21.35 4.08 -6.17
C ALA A 301 21.54 3.76 -4.67
N LYS A 302 20.88 4.51 -3.79
CA LYS A 302 20.89 4.25 -2.34
C LYS A 302 20.24 2.93 -1.93
N TYR A 303 19.34 2.42 -2.76
CA TYR A 303 18.60 1.18 -2.53
C TYR A 303 19.13 0.01 -3.36
N ALA A 304 20.09 0.26 -4.27
CA ALA A 304 20.57 -0.72 -5.27
C ALA A 304 21.22 -1.98 -4.64
N GLU A 305 21.78 -1.88 -3.42
CA GLU A 305 22.42 -2.98 -2.70
C GLU A 305 21.46 -3.75 -1.77
N MET A 306 20.19 -3.36 -1.71
CA MET A 306 19.21 -4.07 -0.87
C MET A 306 18.77 -5.38 -1.52
N ARG A 307 18.61 -6.44 -0.72
CA ARG A 307 18.15 -7.77 -1.19
C ARG A 307 16.82 -7.71 -1.95
N ASP A 308 15.94 -6.82 -1.55
CA ASP A 308 14.66 -6.58 -2.24
C ASP A 308 14.85 -6.11 -3.69
N VAL A 309 15.82 -5.23 -3.95
CA VAL A 309 16.13 -4.74 -5.30
C VAL A 309 16.94 -5.77 -6.08
N GLU A 310 17.82 -6.51 -5.40
CA GLU A 310 18.58 -7.60 -6.00
C GLU A 310 17.65 -8.71 -6.49
N SER A 311 16.60 -9.04 -5.75
CA SER A 311 15.57 -10.00 -6.17
C SER A 311 14.90 -9.59 -7.48
N MET A 312 14.52 -8.31 -7.62
CA MET A 312 13.93 -7.78 -8.86
C MET A 312 14.91 -7.78 -10.03
N ARG A 313 16.19 -7.51 -9.75
CA ARG A 313 17.25 -7.59 -10.77
C ARG A 313 17.48 -9.03 -11.25
N ALA A 314 17.43 -10.02 -10.35
CA ALA A 314 17.53 -11.42 -10.68
C ALA A 314 16.35 -11.86 -11.58
N ILE A 315 15.13 -11.44 -11.24
CA ILE A 315 13.93 -11.68 -12.05
C ILE A 315 14.06 -11.03 -13.44
N ALA A 316 14.52 -9.78 -13.51
CA ALA A 316 14.71 -9.07 -14.77
C ALA A 316 15.74 -9.79 -15.68
N ARG A 317 16.84 -10.29 -15.13
CA ARG A 317 17.84 -11.07 -15.86
C ARG A 317 17.27 -12.41 -16.35
N ALA A 318 16.53 -13.13 -15.51
CA ALA A 318 15.88 -14.38 -15.91
C ALA A 318 14.88 -14.15 -17.04
N HIS A 319 14.12 -13.05 -16.97
CA HIS A 319 13.19 -12.63 -18.02
C HIS A 319 13.92 -12.26 -19.33
N GLN A 320 15.02 -11.50 -19.26
CA GLN A 320 15.84 -11.14 -20.42
C GLN A 320 16.40 -12.37 -21.14
N ASN A 321 16.87 -13.34 -20.35
CA ASN A 321 17.41 -14.60 -20.86
C ASN A 321 16.32 -15.59 -21.32
N ARG A 322 15.05 -15.29 -21.06
CA ARG A 322 13.89 -16.15 -21.29
C ARG A 322 14.10 -17.56 -20.69
N ASN A 323 14.72 -17.62 -19.53
CA ASN A 323 15.06 -18.86 -18.84
C ASN A 323 14.14 -19.09 -17.63
N LEU A 324 13.25 -20.07 -17.76
CA LEU A 324 12.30 -20.42 -16.72
C LEU A 324 12.98 -21.01 -15.46
N ALA A 325 14.04 -21.80 -15.65
CA ALA A 325 14.78 -22.42 -14.55
C ALA A 325 15.50 -21.37 -13.66
N ASP A 326 16.08 -20.33 -14.28
CA ASP A 326 16.69 -19.22 -13.53
C ASP A 326 15.64 -18.39 -12.81
N PHE A 327 14.46 -18.21 -13.40
CA PHE A 327 13.33 -17.53 -12.77
C PHE A 327 12.82 -18.29 -11.53
N GLU A 328 12.63 -19.61 -11.64
CA GLU A 328 12.24 -20.45 -10.50
C GLU A 328 13.30 -20.46 -9.39
N ARG A 329 14.60 -20.47 -9.78
CA ARG A 329 15.69 -20.37 -8.82
C ARG A 329 15.63 -19.04 -8.05
N ALA A 330 15.43 -17.92 -8.76
CA ALA A 330 15.28 -16.61 -8.14
C ALA A 330 14.06 -16.55 -7.21
N LEU A 331 12.91 -17.14 -7.59
CA LEU A 331 11.74 -17.23 -6.72
C LEU A 331 11.98 -18.04 -5.43
N ARG A 332 12.79 -19.12 -5.50
CA ARG A 332 13.13 -19.93 -4.33
C ARG A 332 14.14 -19.23 -3.43
N GLU A 333 15.13 -18.55 -3.99
CA GLU A 333 16.21 -17.86 -3.28
C GLU A 333 15.68 -16.62 -2.53
N TYR A 334 14.82 -15.83 -3.17
CA TYR A 334 14.27 -14.59 -2.64
C TYR A 334 12.81 -14.74 -2.20
N ARG A 335 12.44 -15.91 -1.69
CA ARG A 335 11.06 -16.24 -1.34
C ARG A 335 10.46 -15.25 -0.34
N ASP A 336 11.21 -14.88 0.70
CA ASP A 336 10.74 -14.03 1.79
C ASP A 336 10.47 -12.60 1.31
N GLU A 337 11.34 -12.06 0.47
CA GLU A 337 11.26 -10.72 -0.08
C GLU A 337 10.12 -10.57 -1.11
N LEU A 338 9.84 -11.63 -1.88
CA LEU A 338 8.84 -11.63 -2.96
C LEU A 338 7.46 -12.06 -2.49
N SER A 339 7.37 -12.91 -1.45
CA SER A 339 6.08 -13.39 -0.94
C SER A 339 5.43 -12.44 0.07
N SER A 340 6.19 -11.48 0.63
CA SER A 340 5.68 -10.52 1.61
C SER A 340 4.53 -9.67 1.09
N ASP A 341 4.54 -9.39 -0.22
CA ASP A 341 3.61 -8.46 -0.87
C ASP A 341 2.63 -9.21 -1.80
N PRO A 342 1.31 -9.24 -1.50
CA PRO A 342 0.34 -9.99 -2.31
C PRO A 342 0.25 -9.48 -3.75
N THR A 343 0.49 -8.18 -3.99
CA THR A 343 0.50 -7.57 -5.32
C THR A 343 1.66 -8.09 -6.16
N ILE A 344 2.87 -8.07 -5.60
CA ILE A 344 4.06 -8.58 -6.29
C ILE A 344 3.86 -10.06 -6.64
N ARG A 345 3.32 -10.85 -5.72
CA ARG A 345 3.08 -12.28 -5.94
C ARG A 345 2.09 -12.53 -7.08
N SER A 346 0.99 -11.77 -7.19
CA SER A 346 0.03 -11.93 -8.27
C SER A 346 0.62 -11.57 -9.65
N HIS A 347 1.41 -10.50 -9.72
CA HIS A 347 2.06 -10.09 -10.95
C HIS A 347 3.22 -11.02 -11.34
N LEU A 348 3.96 -11.58 -10.37
CA LEU A 348 4.99 -12.59 -10.64
C LEU A 348 4.39 -13.89 -11.17
N ALA A 349 3.21 -14.30 -10.69
CA ALA A 349 2.49 -15.44 -11.25
C ALA A 349 2.10 -15.18 -12.72
N ALA A 350 1.57 -13.98 -13.03
CA ALA A 350 1.27 -13.58 -14.39
C ALA A 350 2.54 -13.51 -15.27
N LEU A 351 3.66 -13.05 -14.72
CA LEU A 351 4.95 -13.01 -15.41
C LEU A 351 5.47 -14.42 -15.72
N TYR A 352 5.32 -15.34 -14.76
CA TYR A 352 5.67 -16.76 -14.96
C TYR A 352 4.90 -17.36 -16.12
N ASP A 353 3.58 -17.13 -16.18
CA ASP A 353 2.73 -17.59 -17.27
C ASP A 353 3.16 -17.02 -18.62
N THR A 354 3.50 -15.73 -18.67
CA THR A 354 3.98 -15.08 -19.90
C THR A 354 5.35 -15.62 -20.34
N LEU A 355 6.27 -15.84 -19.38
CA LEU A 355 7.57 -16.46 -19.67
C LEU A 355 7.44 -17.89 -20.17
N LEU A 356 6.53 -18.66 -19.58
CA LEU A 356 6.22 -20.01 -20.01
C LEU A 356 5.71 -20.01 -21.46
N GLU A 357 4.77 -19.12 -21.80
CA GLU A 357 4.26 -18.93 -23.16
C GLU A 357 5.38 -18.60 -24.16
N GLN A 358 6.24 -17.63 -23.82
CA GLN A 358 7.36 -17.24 -24.67
C GLN A 358 8.38 -18.37 -24.86
N ASN A 359 8.64 -19.15 -23.82
CA ASN A 359 9.55 -20.28 -23.88
C ASN A 359 8.98 -21.43 -24.73
N LEU A 360 7.69 -21.76 -24.53
CA LEU A 360 6.96 -22.72 -25.34
C LEU A 360 6.95 -22.31 -26.82
N LEU A 361 6.64 -21.05 -27.13
CA LEU A 361 6.65 -20.53 -28.50
C LEU A 361 8.03 -20.70 -29.14
N ARG A 362 9.10 -20.36 -28.44
CA ARG A 362 10.48 -20.51 -28.93
C ARG A 362 10.85 -21.96 -29.25
N ILE A 363 10.36 -22.93 -28.43
CA ILE A 363 10.62 -24.35 -28.63
C ILE A 363 9.83 -24.88 -29.83
N VAL A 364 8.57 -24.41 -29.98
CA VAL A 364 7.64 -24.92 -31.00
C VAL A 364 7.87 -24.29 -32.37
N GLU A 365 8.25 -23.02 -32.46
CA GLU A 365 8.39 -22.23 -33.69
C GLU A 365 9.25 -22.90 -34.78
N PRO A 366 10.40 -23.57 -34.51
CA PRO A 366 11.22 -24.16 -35.53
C PRO A 366 10.70 -25.51 -36.09
N TYR A 367 9.63 -26.06 -35.54
CA TYR A 367 9.11 -27.37 -35.88
C TYR A 367 7.73 -27.29 -36.54
N SER A 368 7.50 -28.10 -37.58
CA SER A 368 6.16 -28.32 -38.15
C SER A 368 5.35 -29.35 -37.38
N THR A 369 6.02 -30.29 -36.71
CA THR A 369 5.42 -31.28 -35.81
C THR A 369 6.37 -31.58 -34.67
N VAL A 370 5.90 -31.53 -33.44
CA VAL A 370 6.71 -31.76 -32.25
C VAL A 370 5.96 -32.67 -31.27
N GLU A 371 6.67 -33.56 -30.61
CA GLU A 371 6.12 -34.40 -29.54
C GLU A 371 5.94 -33.56 -28.25
N VAL A 372 4.77 -33.64 -27.65
CA VAL A 372 4.46 -32.90 -26.42
C VAL A 372 5.34 -33.36 -25.25
N ALA A 373 5.71 -34.65 -25.22
CA ALA A 373 6.63 -35.21 -24.24
C ALA A 373 8.02 -34.55 -24.31
N TYR A 374 8.55 -34.31 -25.50
CA TYR A 374 9.81 -33.59 -25.72
C TYR A 374 9.75 -32.15 -25.27
N VAL A 375 8.64 -31.45 -25.56
CA VAL A 375 8.43 -30.08 -25.07
C VAL A 375 8.38 -30.05 -23.54
N ALA A 376 7.71 -31.04 -22.92
CA ALA A 376 7.62 -31.19 -21.47
C ALA A 376 8.99 -31.39 -20.81
N GLU A 377 9.82 -32.22 -21.40
CA GLU A 377 11.20 -32.47 -20.96
C GLU A 377 12.07 -31.20 -21.06
N CYS A 378 11.99 -30.46 -22.18
CA CYS A 378 12.72 -29.21 -22.39
C CYS A 378 12.33 -28.11 -21.39
N VAL A 379 11.07 -28.05 -20.98
CA VAL A 379 10.56 -27.06 -20.02
C VAL A 379 10.69 -27.53 -18.56
N GLY A 380 10.78 -28.87 -18.36
CA GLY A 380 10.85 -29.47 -17.01
C GLY A 380 9.51 -29.50 -16.26
N GLN A 381 8.39 -29.56 -17.00
CA GLN A 381 7.03 -29.60 -16.43
C GLN A 381 6.27 -30.89 -16.81
N GLU A 382 5.15 -31.13 -16.14
CA GLU A 382 4.28 -32.26 -16.46
C GLU A 382 3.60 -32.11 -17.82
N VAL A 383 3.52 -33.20 -18.59
CA VAL A 383 2.92 -33.24 -19.93
C VAL A 383 1.51 -32.68 -19.95
N GLN A 384 0.64 -33.04 -18.96
CA GLN A 384 -0.73 -32.55 -18.88
C GLN A 384 -0.83 -31.03 -18.73
N GLY A 385 0.07 -30.44 -17.91
CA GLY A 385 0.12 -28.98 -17.73
C GLY A 385 0.50 -28.25 -19.01
N ILE A 386 1.45 -28.80 -19.77
CA ILE A 386 1.89 -28.25 -21.06
C ILE A 386 0.83 -28.42 -22.13
N GLU A 387 0.14 -29.56 -22.21
CA GLU A 387 -1.00 -29.75 -23.13
C GLU A 387 -2.10 -28.72 -22.90
N ALA A 388 -2.48 -28.48 -21.63
CA ALA A 388 -3.48 -27.48 -21.29
C ALA A 388 -3.02 -26.07 -21.72
N LYS A 389 -1.74 -25.73 -21.47
CA LYS A 389 -1.19 -24.44 -21.83
C LYS A 389 -1.06 -24.22 -23.33
N LEU A 390 -0.59 -25.23 -24.08
CA LEU A 390 -0.54 -25.19 -25.55
C LEU A 390 -1.94 -25.06 -26.15
N SER A 391 -2.93 -25.77 -25.61
CA SER A 391 -4.32 -25.65 -26.02
C SER A 391 -4.85 -24.24 -25.81
N GLN A 392 -4.54 -23.61 -24.66
CA GLN A 392 -4.90 -22.22 -24.39
C GLN A 392 -4.23 -21.27 -25.40
N MET A 393 -2.93 -21.43 -25.68
CA MET A 393 -2.19 -20.58 -26.63
C MET A 393 -2.75 -20.68 -28.06
N ILE A 394 -3.24 -21.86 -28.48
CA ILE A 394 -3.91 -22.05 -29.77
C ILE A 394 -5.26 -21.30 -29.77
N LEU A 395 -6.04 -21.38 -28.68
CA LEU A 395 -7.31 -20.65 -28.55
C LEU A 395 -7.11 -19.15 -28.56
N ASP A 396 -6.06 -18.67 -27.91
CA ASP A 396 -5.68 -17.26 -27.86
C ASP A 396 -5.02 -16.76 -29.16
N LYS A 397 -4.85 -17.66 -30.15
CA LYS A 397 -4.22 -17.39 -31.45
C LYS A 397 -2.79 -16.85 -31.37
N VAL A 398 -2.05 -17.25 -30.36
CA VAL A 398 -0.61 -16.93 -30.23
C VAL A 398 0.18 -17.61 -31.35
N PHE A 399 -0.20 -18.83 -31.66
CA PHE A 399 0.25 -19.57 -32.86
C PHE A 399 -0.90 -20.44 -33.40
N TYR A 400 -0.78 -20.88 -34.64
CA TYR A 400 -1.77 -21.74 -35.29
C TYR A 400 -1.29 -23.19 -35.27
N GLY A 401 -2.11 -24.08 -34.73
CA GLY A 401 -1.76 -25.50 -34.62
C GLY A 401 -2.93 -26.36 -34.20
N VAL A 402 -2.70 -27.68 -34.25
CA VAL A 402 -3.63 -28.70 -33.80
C VAL A 402 -2.91 -29.63 -32.82
N LEU A 403 -3.51 -29.87 -31.67
CA LEU A 403 -3.01 -30.85 -30.71
C LEU A 403 -3.65 -32.21 -30.98
N ASP A 404 -2.83 -33.19 -31.37
CA ASP A 404 -3.25 -34.58 -31.55
C ASP A 404 -2.93 -35.37 -30.27
N GLN A 405 -3.90 -35.51 -29.40
CA GLN A 405 -3.75 -36.23 -28.12
C GLN A 405 -3.55 -37.76 -28.37
N GLY A 406 -4.07 -38.30 -29.46
CA GLY A 406 -3.91 -39.72 -29.76
C GLY A 406 -2.49 -40.12 -30.09
N ARG A 407 -1.73 -39.25 -30.75
CA ARG A 407 -0.31 -39.41 -31.09
C ARG A 407 0.63 -38.70 -30.11
N GLY A 408 0.09 -37.86 -29.23
CA GLY A 408 0.91 -37.05 -28.32
C GLY A 408 1.74 -35.99 -29.04
N CYS A 409 1.28 -35.51 -30.21
CA CYS A 409 2.03 -34.56 -31.04
C CYS A 409 1.27 -33.24 -31.21
N LEU A 410 2.01 -32.15 -31.32
CA LEU A 410 1.54 -30.86 -31.74
C LEU A 410 1.93 -30.61 -33.21
N ILE A 411 0.96 -30.30 -34.04
CA ILE A 411 1.16 -29.91 -35.44
C ILE A 411 1.04 -28.39 -35.52
N VAL A 412 2.05 -27.72 -36.02
CA VAL A 412 2.12 -26.25 -36.13
C VAL A 412 1.86 -25.85 -37.57
N TYR A 413 1.04 -24.86 -37.78
CA TYR A 413 0.72 -24.28 -39.08
C TYR A 413 1.28 -22.86 -39.18
N ASP A 414 1.62 -22.47 -40.40
CA ASP A 414 1.98 -21.08 -40.71
C ASP A 414 0.75 -20.15 -40.53
N GLN A 415 1.01 -18.89 -40.31
CA GLN A 415 -0.07 -17.89 -40.20
C GLN A 415 -0.86 -17.88 -41.53
N PRO A 416 -2.20 -18.05 -41.47
CA PRO A 416 -3.01 -17.93 -42.67
C PRO A 416 -2.87 -16.50 -43.25
N GLU A 417 -2.57 -16.42 -44.54
CA GLU A 417 -2.55 -15.13 -45.22
C GLU A 417 -3.94 -14.47 -45.12
N ALA A 418 -3.97 -13.23 -44.67
CA ALA A 418 -5.24 -12.47 -44.56
C ALA A 418 -5.75 -12.17 -45.96
N ASP A 419 -6.78 -12.88 -46.40
CA ASP A 419 -7.47 -12.54 -47.65
C ASP A 419 -8.32 -11.27 -47.46
N ASN A 420 -7.72 -10.15 -47.83
CA ASN A 420 -8.35 -8.84 -47.77
C ASN A 420 -9.39 -8.60 -48.88
N THR A 421 -9.46 -9.49 -49.87
CA THR A 421 -10.28 -9.35 -51.09
C THR A 421 -11.77 -9.31 -50.75
N TYR A 422 -12.23 -10.24 -49.90
CA TYR A 422 -13.63 -10.24 -49.45
C TYR A 422 -13.99 -9.04 -48.57
N GLY A 423 -13.10 -8.61 -47.69
CA GLY A 423 -13.30 -7.42 -46.86
C GLY A 423 -13.43 -6.16 -47.73
N ALA A 424 -12.53 -5.96 -48.68
CA ALA A 424 -12.58 -4.85 -49.62
C ALA A 424 -13.84 -4.87 -50.51
N ALA A 425 -14.30 -6.05 -50.94
CA ALA A 425 -15.53 -6.21 -51.69
C ALA A 425 -16.77 -5.82 -50.86
N ILE A 426 -16.84 -6.27 -49.61
CA ILE A 426 -17.96 -5.90 -48.69
C ILE A 426 -17.96 -4.39 -48.43
N ASP A 427 -16.82 -3.79 -48.18
CA ASP A 427 -16.71 -2.34 -47.96
C ASP A 427 -17.10 -1.55 -49.21
N THR A 428 -16.72 -2.00 -50.39
CA THR A 428 -17.14 -1.38 -51.66
C THR A 428 -18.63 -1.47 -51.85
N LEU A 429 -19.26 -2.62 -51.60
CA LEU A 429 -20.71 -2.78 -51.64
C LEU A 429 -21.44 -1.90 -50.64
N ALA A 430 -20.90 -1.79 -49.41
CA ALA A 430 -21.46 -0.89 -48.39
C ALA A 430 -21.38 0.60 -48.80
N GLN A 431 -20.29 0.99 -49.44
CA GLN A 431 -20.14 2.36 -49.97
C GLN A 431 -21.10 2.60 -51.15
N VAL A 432 -21.19 1.68 -52.08
CA VAL A 432 -22.19 1.76 -53.20
C VAL A 432 -23.62 1.88 -52.66
N SER A 433 -23.98 1.07 -51.66
CA SER A 433 -25.28 1.14 -51.00
C SER A 433 -25.56 2.56 -50.44
N LYS A 434 -24.61 3.14 -49.73
CA LYS A 434 -24.73 4.51 -49.21
C LYS A 434 -24.89 5.57 -50.33
N VAL A 435 -24.16 5.42 -51.43
CA VAL A 435 -24.31 6.33 -52.60
C VAL A 435 -25.68 6.21 -53.22
N VAL A 436 -26.17 4.99 -53.46
CA VAL A 436 -27.51 4.72 -53.97
C VAL A 436 -28.58 5.31 -53.05
N GLN A 437 -28.51 5.10 -51.73
CA GLN A 437 -29.45 5.68 -50.79
C GLN A 437 -29.39 7.23 -50.81
N SER A 438 -28.24 7.85 -50.95
CA SER A 438 -28.11 9.31 -51.04
C SER A 438 -28.68 9.89 -52.34
N LEU A 439 -28.49 9.17 -53.42
CA LEU A 439 -29.09 9.51 -54.72
C LEU A 439 -30.61 9.38 -54.68
N TYR A 440 -31.14 8.31 -54.15
CA TYR A 440 -32.58 8.10 -53.97
C TYR A 440 -33.18 9.22 -53.10
N ALA A 441 -32.56 9.55 -51.98
CA ALA A 441 -33.05 10.63 -51.13
C ALA A 441 -33.02 12.02 -51.81
N LYS A 442 -32.07 12.24 -52.72
CA LYS A 442 -32.03 13.46 -53.53
C LYS A 442 -33.07 13.49 -54.66
N THR A 443 -33.29 12.35 -55.32
CA THR A 443 -34.30 12.24 -56.37
C THR A 443 -35.75 12.39 -55.84
N VAL A 444 -36.04 11.84 -54.68
CA VAL A 444 -37.35 12.00 -54.00
C VAL A 444 -37.59 13.47 -53.54
N LYS A 445 -36.54 14.25 -53.32
CA LYS A 445 -36.69 15.69 -53.01
C LYS A 445 -36.89 16.59 -54.24
N ILE A 446 -36.62 16.08 -55.43
CA ILE A 446 -36.75 16.83 -56.72
C ILE A 446 -38.08 16.49 -57.42
N ALA A 447 -38.71 15.36 -57.04
CA ALA A 447 -40.06 15.02 -57.45
C ALA A 447 -41.09 15.52 -56.43
#